data_9ef1242ca73c2b3b5054289722d53abe
#
_entry.id   9ef1242ca73c2b3b5054289722d53abe
#
_cell.length_a   1.000
_cell.length_b   1.000
_cell.length_c   1.000
_cell.angle_alpha   90.00
_cell.angle_beta   90.00
_cell.angle_gamma   90.00
#
_symmetry.space_group_name_H-M   'P 1'
#
loop_
_entity.id
_entity.type
_entity.pdbx_description
1 polymer ?
#
loop_
_entity_poly.entity_id
_entity_poly.type
_entity_poly.pdbx_seq_one_letter_code
_entity_poly.pdbx_strand_id
1 'polypeptide(L)'
;MAKRQTKKKQENKYVINGISYTSKTLYDFHLECINAQKNGLIESYNIPDKLSSKSRYSTYKPIIDGIEFDSLMEANYYLHLLKQKKAEVIKGFERQVSFELQPRFKKEGKTYRPITYIADFVVYYEDKTYVIDTKGAETTEFKLKKKLFEYKFPDLHLHIIRYCPQQEAWLELDDIRKLSRKRTKIATRK
;
A
#
# COMPACT_ATOMS: atom_id res chain seq x y z
N MET A 1 15.87 -38.02 26.23
CA MET A 1 15.14 -36.84 26.70
C MET A 1 15.65 -35.62 25.96
N ALA A 2 14.88 -35.11 24.98
CA ALA A 2 15.28 -33.97 24.17
C ALA A 2 14.92 -32.67 24.93
N LYS A 3 15.92 -31.84 25.21
CA LYS A 3 15.73 -30.51 25.83
C LYS A 3 14.96 -29.60 24.86
N ARG A 4 13.73 -29.22 25.23
CA ARG A 4 12.96 -28.14 24.58
C ARG A 4 13.75 -26.84 24.70
N GLN A 5 14.33 -26.35 23.58
CA GLN A 5 14.88 -25.01 23.53
C GLN A 5 13.72 -24.01 23.65
N THR A 6 13.68 -23.28 24.76
CA THR A 6 12.79 -22.16 24.98
C THR A 6 13.17 -21.05 23.99
N LYS A 7 12.26 -20.73 23.07
CA LYS A 7 12.41 -19.57 22.18
C LYS A 7 12.59 -18.33 23.07
N LYS A 8 13.76 -17.68 22.98
CA LYS A 8 14.01 -16.36 23.60
C LYS A 8 12.88 -15.42 23.20
N LYS A 9 12.23 -14.78 24.19
CA LYS A 9 11.27 -13.70 24.01
C LYS A 9 11.98 -12.61 23.21
N GLN A 10 11.47 -12.27 22.04
CA GLN A 10 12.01 -11.19 21.21
C GLN A 10 11.76 -9.88 21.98
N GLU A 11 12.82 -9.25 22.49
CA GLU A 11 12.73 -7.97 23.17
C GLU A 11 12.20 -6.91 22.19
N ASN A 12 11.29 -6.05 22.66
CA ASN A 12 10.74 -4.95 21.89
C ASN A 12 11.89 -3.98 21.53
N LYS A 13 12.29 -4.00 20.27
CA LYS A 13 13.47 -3.26 19.78
C LYS A 13 13.18 -1.78 19.51
N TYR A 14 11.91 -1.42 19.34
CA TYR A 14 11.48 -0.10 18.90
C TYR A 14 10.48 0.48 19.89
N VAL A 15 10.71 1.72 20.36
CA VAL A 15 9.83 2.42 21.32
C VAL A 15 9.61 3.85 20.87
N ILE A 16 8.35 4.31 20.87
CA ILE A 16 7.96 5.72 20.65
C ILE A 16 6.92 6.09 21.69
N ASN A 17 7.11 7.18 22.42
CA ASN A 17 6.17 7.70 23.41
C ASN A 17 5.65 6.63 24.39
N GLY A 18 6.51 5.71 24.84
CA GLY A 18 6.16 4.61 25.75
C GLY A 18 5.49 3.40 25.07
N ILE A 19 5.14 3.48 23.79
CA ILE A 19 4.57 2.36 23.01
C ILE A 19 5.69 1.51 22.42
N SER A 20 5.65 0.21 22.70
CA SER A 20 6.67 -0.75 22.23
C SER A 20 6.21 -1.51 21.00
N TYR A 21 7.05 -1.55 19.97
CA TYR A 21 6.78 -2.20 18.68
C TYR A 21 7.64 -3.44 18.49
N THR A 22 7.04 -4.53 18.05
CA THR A 22 7.71 -5.74 17.59
C THR A 22 8.01 -5.69 16.08
N SER A 23 7.32 -4.80 15.33
CA SER A 23 7.43 -4.62 13.88
C SER A 23 8.08 -3.27 13.57
N LYS A 24 9.21 -3.31 12.84
CA LYS A 24 9.85 -2.08 12.31
C LYS A 24 8.90 -1.29 11.41
N THR A 25 8.14 -1.96 10.57
CA THR A 25 7.20 -1.31 9.62
C THR A 25 6.16 -0.45 10.35
N LEU A 26 5.63 -0.93 11.47
CA LEU A 26 4.65 -0.16 12.24
C LEU A 26 5.31 0.98 13.02
N TYR A 27 6.51 0.75 13.54
CA TYR A 27 7.31 1.80 14.17
C TYR A 27 7.61 2.94 13.18
N ASP A 28 8.06 2.59 11.96
CA ASP A 28 8.34 3.56 10.90
C ASP A 28 7.06 4.32 10.50
N PHE A 29 5.91 3.64 10.39
CA PHE A 29 4.62 4.26 10.13
C PHE A 29 4.22 5.26 11.22
N HIS A 30 4.39 4.91 12.50
CA HIS A 30 4.10 5.83 13.60
C HIS A 30 5.00 7.07 13.55
N LEU A 31 6.29 6.92 13.27
CA LEU A 31 7.19 8.05 13.06
C LEU A 31 6.71 8.96 11.92
N GLU A 32 6.27 8.37 10.82
CA GLU A 32 5.70 9.14 9.69
C GLU A 32 4.45 9.91 10.08
N CYS A 33 3.54 9.31 10.87
CA CYS A 33 2.35 9.99 11.38
C CYS A 33 2.72 11.17 12.30
N ILE A 34 3.67 10.98 13.24
CA ILE A 34 4.17 12.05 14.10
C ILE A 34 4.73 13.21 13.27
N ASN A 35 5.56 12.90 12.28
CA ASN A 35 6.17 13.90 11.42
C ASN A 35 5.12 14.63 10.56
N ALA A 36 4.15 13.90 10.03
CA ALA A 36 3.06 14.47 9.24
C ALA A 36 2.20 15.43 10.09
N GLN A 37 1.88 15.05 11.33
CA GLN A 37 1.12 15.90 12.26
C GLN A 37 1.92 17.15 12.65
N LYS A 38 3.18 17.02 13.01
CA LYS A 38 4.05 18.17 13.31
C LYS A 38 4.17 19.16 12.16
N ASN A 39 4.13 18.67 10.93
CA ASN A 39 4.20 19.48 9.72
C ASN A 39 2.83 19.99 9.24
N GLY A 40 1.75 19.76 10.00
CA GLY A 40 0.40 20.18 9.66
C GLY A 40 -0.14 19.53 8.38
N LEU A 41 0.27 18.31 8.08
CA LEU A 41 -0.23 17.51 6.95
C LEU A 41 -1.47 16.70 7.32
N ILE A 42 -1.57 16.31 8.59
CA ILE A 42 -2.68 15.58 9.18
C ILE A 42 -3.02 16.18 10.55
N GLU A 43 -4.27 16.03 10.97
CA GLU A 43 -4.75 16.48 12.28
C GLU A 43 -4.68 15.37 13.32
N SER A 44 -5.04 14.15 12.93
CA SER A 44 -5.16 13.02 13.82
C SER A 44 -4.74 11.69 13.18
N TYR A 45 -4.35 10.73 14.01
CA TYR A 45 -4.12 9.36 13.59
C TYR A 45 -4.33 8.39 14.75
N ASN A 46 -4.63 7.13 14.45
CA ASN A 46 -4.76 6.07 15.45
C ASN A 46 -3.66 5.03 15.28
N ILE A 47 -2.98 4.71 16.39
CA ILE A 47 -2.01 3.62 16.48
C ILE A 47 -2.48 2.69 17.61
N PRO A 48 -2.59 1.39 17.39
CA PRO A 48 -3.01 0.45 18.42
C PRO A 48 -1.93 0.29 19.49
N ASP A 49 -2.31 0.35 20.75
CA ASP A 49 -1.41 0.18 21.92
C ASP A 49 -0.72 -1.18 21.96
N LYS A 50 -1.35 -2.20 21.39
CA LYS A 50 -0.82 -3.57 21.32
C LYS A 50 -1.14 -4.21 19.98
N LEU A 51 -0.12 -4.48 19.18
CA LEU A 51 -0.23 -5.40 18.07
C LEU A 51 0.05 -6.82 18.56
N SER A 52 -0.95 -7.69 18.48
CA SER A 52 -0.73 -9.10 18.75
C SER A 52 0.24 -9.67 17.72
N SER A 53 1.38 -10.17 18.17
CA SER A 53 2.45 -10.79 17.36
C SER A 53 2.01 -12.05 16.61
N LYS A 54 0.73 -12.43 16.65
CA LYS A 54 0.23 -13.72 16.15
C LYS A 54 -0.34 -13.68 14.72
N SER A 55 -0.54 -12.51 14.12
CA SER A 55 -1.04 -12.45 12.74
C SER A 55 0.11 -12.24 11.75
N ARG A 56 0.34 -13.20 10.86
CA ARG A 56 1.26 -13.06 9.71
C ARG A 56 0.76 -12.02 8.69
N TYR A 57 -0.51 -11.67 8.76
CA TYR A 57 -1.14 -10.59 8.00
C TYR A 57 -1.67 -9.59 9.01
N SER A 58 -1.08 -8.42 9.05
CA SER A 58 -1.57 -7.34 9.91
C SER A 58 -3.00 -7.01 9.48
N THR A 59 -3.98 -7.38 10.31
CA THR A 59 -5.36 -6.93 10.17
C THR A 59 -5.55 -5.52 10.70
N TYR A 60 -4.44 -4.81 10.97
CA TYR A 60 -4.48 -3.44 11.41
C TYR A 60 -4.87 -2.52 10.27
N LYS A 61 -5.97 -1.82 10.46
CA LYS A 61 -6.47 -0.78 9.58
C LYS A 61 -6.15 0.58 10.17
N PRO A 62 -5.17 1.30 9.61
CA PRO A 62 -4.83 2.64 10.07
C PRO A 62 -5.99 3.61 9.88
N ILE A 63 -6.13 4.56 10.82
CA ILE A 63 -7.05 5.69 10.69
C ILE A 63 -6.21 6.96 10.71
N ILE A 64 -6.37 7.82 9.70
CA ILE A 64 -5.73 9.13 9.60
C ILE A 64 -6.84 10.14 9.27
N ASP A 65 -6.99 11.19 10.07
CA ASP A 65 -8.04 12.22 9.92
C ASP A 65 -9.45 11.63 9.75
N GLY A 66 -9.75 10.57 10.54
CA GLY A 66 -11.03 9.86 10.48
C GLY A 66 -11.19 8.92 9.28
N ILE A 67 -10.22 8.83 8.39
CA ILE A 67 -10.23 7.96 7.22
C ILE A 67 -9.59 6.61 7.56
N GLU A 68 -10.36 5.53 7.48
CA GLU A 68 -9.84 4.16 7.60
C GLU A 68 -9.18 3.70 6.29
N PHE A 69 -8.01 3.06 6.40
CA PHE A 69 -7.25 2.48 5.28
C PHE A 69 -7.25 0.95 5.39
N ASP A 70 -7.36 0.26 4.25
CA ASP A 70 -7.37 -1.20 4.22
C ASP A 70 -5.99 -1.82 4.51
N SER A 71 -4.92 -1.03 4.41
CA SER A 71 -3.57 -1.48 4.70
C SER A 71 -2.65 -0.35 5.18
N LEU A 72 -1.57 -0.72 5.89
CA LEU A 72 -0.46 0.19 6.20
C LEU A 72 0.19 0.76 4.94
N MET A 73 0.18 0.01 3.84
CA MET A 73 0.80 0.46 2.59
C MET A 73 0.02 1.62 1.98
N GLU A 74 -1.31 1.50 1.92
CA GLU A 74 -2.18 2.59 1.47
C GLU A 74 -2.04 3.83 2.36
N ALA A 75 -2.08 3.66 3.70
CA ALA A 75 -1.90 4.76 4.64
C ALA A 75 -0.54 5.48 4.47
N ASN A 76 0.55 4.72 4.30
CA ASN A 76 1.87 5.29 4.03
C ASN A 76 1.92 6.05 2.70
N TYR A 77 1.27 5.49 1.66
CA TYR A 77 1.23 6.17 0.36
C TYR A 77 0.37 7.44 0.41
N TYR A 78 -0.72 7.42 1.16
CA TYR A 78 -1.51 8.62 1.44
C TYR A 78 -0.67 9.74 2.09
N LEU A 79 0.11 9.42 3.13
CA LEU A 79 1.02 10.40 3.75
C LEU A 79 2.07 10.92 2.75
N HIS A 80 2.56 10.05 1.85
CA HIS A 80 3.46 10.46 0.78
C HIS A 80 2.79 11.45 -0.19
N LEU A 81 1.55 11.17 -0.61
CA LEU A 81 0.78 12.06 -1.49
C LEU A 81 0.48 13.42 -0.84
N LEU A 82 0.17 13.45 0.46
CA LEU A 82 0.00 14.71 1.19
C LEU A 82 1.28 15.56 1.17
N LYS A 83 2.46 14.93 1.35
CA LYS A 83 3.76 15.62 1.23
C LYS A 83 3.97 16.17 -0.17
N GLN A 84 3.68 15.38 -1.20
CA GLN A 84 3.82 15.83 -2.60
C GLN A 84 2.85 16.97 -2.95
N LYS A 85 1.61 16.91 -2.47
CA LYS A 85 0.63 17.97 -2.67
C LYS A 85 1.07 19.27 -1.98
N LYS A 86 1.57 19.19 -0.74
CA LYS A 86 2.10 20.36 -0.03
C LYS A 86 3.32 20.96 -0.72
N ALA A 87 4.15 20.13 -1.35
CA ALA A 87 5.31 20.56 -2.13
C ALA A 87 4.97 20.95 -3.57
N GLU A 88 3.68 21.02 -3.92
CA GLU A 88 3.17 21.36 -5.26
C GLU A 88 3.71 20.48 -6.41
N VAL A 89 4.19 19.26 -6.07
CA VAL A 89 4.63 18.27 -7.06
C VAL A 89 3.44 17.64 -7.80
N ILE A 90 2.30 17.53 -7.11
CA ILE A 90 1.03 17.07 -7.68
C ILE A 90 -0.05 18.12 -7.45
N LYS A 91 -1.00 18.22 -8.39
CA LYS A 91 -2.19 19.10 -8.25
C LYS A 91 -3.15 18.60 -7.18
N GLY A 92 -3.27 17.29 -7.08
CA GLY A 92 -4.16 16.63 -6.12
C GLY A 92 -4.24 15.12 -6.34
N PHE A 93 -5.11 14.49 -5.55
CA PHE A 93 -5.40 13.08 -5.70
C PHE A 93 -6.79 12.75 -5.13
N GLU A 94 -7.37 11.67 -5.63
CA GLU A 94 -8.59 11.05 -5.13
C GLU A 94 -8.29 9.65 -4.62
N ARG A 95 -9.15 9.13 -3.74
CA ARG A 95 -9.02 7.80 -3.15
C ARG A 95 -10.21 6.93 -3.53
N GLN A 96 -9.98 5.61 -3.60
CA GLN A 96 -11.01 4.59 -3.80
C GLN A 96 -11.89 4.90 -5.01
N VAL A 97 -11.26 5.29 -6.12
CA VAL A 97 -11.95 5.65 -7.36
C VAL A 97 -12.39 4.40 -8.10
N SER A 98 -13.69 4.33 -8.40
CA SER A 98 -14.30 3.17 -9.07
C SER A 98 -14.28 3.31 -10.58
N PHE A 99 -13.77 2.29 -11.27
CA PHE A 99 -13.76 2.15 -12.72
C PHE A 99 -14.64 0.97 -13.13
N GLU A 100 -15.70 1.23 -13.91
CA GLU A 100 -16.55 0.16 -14.45
C GLU A 100 -15.81 -0.55 -15.60
N LEU A 101 -15.42 -1.80 -15.40
CA LEU A 101 -14.71 -2.61 -16.41
C LEU A 101 -15.69 -3.28 -17.37
N GLN A 102 -16.83 -3.73 -16.87
CA GLN A 102 -17.93 -4.31 -17.63
C GLN A 102 -19.25 -3.80 -17.06
N PRO A 103 -20.16 -3.27 -17.87
CA PRO A 103 -21.46 -2.83 -17.41
C PRO A 103 -22.36 -4.00 -17.02
N ARG A 104 -23.41 -3.70 -16.26
CA ARG A 104 -24.51 -4.66 -16.00
C ARG A 104 -25.18 -5.06 -17.31
N PHE A 105 -25.45 -6.35 -17.50
CA PHE A 105 -26.17 -6.86 -18.67
C PHE A 105 -27.12 -7.99 -18.31
N LYS A 106 -28.06 -8.27 -19.24
CA LYS A 106 -28.96 -9.42 -19.16
C LYS A 106 -28.68 -10.38 -20.31
N LYS A 107 -28.69 -11.67 -20.03
CA LYS A 107 -28.63 -12.74 -21.03
C LYS A 107 -29.52 -13.89 -20.59
N GLU A 108 -30.39 -14.36 -21.47
CA GLU A 108 -31.30 -15.50 -21.24
C GLU A 108 -32.08 -15.36 -19.91
N GLY A 109 -32.66 -14.17 -19.67
CA GLY A 109 -33.43 -13.86 -18.46
C GLY A 109 -32.58 -13.64 -17.18
N LYS A 110 -31.28 -13.98 -17.18
CA LYS A 110 -30.37 -13.81 -16.04
C LYS A 110 -29.69 -12.46 -16.09
N THR A 111 -29.66 -11.78 -14.95
CA THR A 111 -28.93 -10.51 -14.78
C THR A 111 -27.50 -10.76 -14.30
N TYR A 112 -26.53 -10.20 -14.99
CA TYR A 112 -25.12 -10.18 -14.62
C TYR A 112 -24.77 -8.82 -14.02
N ARG A 113 -24.14 -8.82 -12.84
CA ARG A 113 -23.70 -7.59 -12.18
C ARG A 113 -22.51 -6.98 -12.92
N PRO A 114 -22.28 -5.66 -12.80
CA PRO A 114 -21.10 -5.03 -13.37
C PRO A 114 -19.82 -5.60 -12.74
N ILE A 115 -18.73 -5.59 -13.49
CA ILE A 115 -17.39 -5.79 -12.96
C ILE A 115 -16.79 -4.42 -12.78
N THR A 116 -16.38 -4.09 -11.55
CA THR A 116 -15.72 -2.83 -11.22
C THR A 116 -14.33 -3.08 -10.70
N TYR A 117 -13.46 -2.12 -10.95
CA TYR A 117 -12.15 -2.01 -10.33
C TYR A 117 -12.12 -0.77 -9.47
N ILE A 118 -11.69 -0.88 -8.22
CA ILE A 118 -11.52 0.26 -7.33
C ILE A 118 -10.02 0.47 -7.17
N ALA A 119 -9.53 1.60 -7.67
CA ALA A 119 -8.13 2.01 -7.52
C ALA A 119 -7.93 2.65 -6.15
N ASP A 120 -6.80 2.36 -5.49
CA ASP A 120 -6.49 2.96 -4.20
C ASP A 120 -6.37 4.48 -4.31
N PHE A 121 -5.74 4.96 -5.40
CA PHE A 121 -5.55 6.39 -5.66
C PHE A 121 -5.62 6.70 -7.15
N VAL A 122 -6.11 7.92 -7.47
CA VAL A 122 -5.91 8.60 -8.75
C VAL A 122 -5.17 9.88 -8.45
N VAL A 123 -4.00 10.07 -9.06
CA VAL A 123 -3.09 11.19 -8.78
C VAL A 123 -2.97 12.08 -10.00
N TYR A 124 -3.18 13.38 -9.81
CA TYR A 124 -3.19 14.39 -10.86
C TYR A 124 -1.90 15.21 -10.83
N TYR A 125 -1.10 15.08 -11.87
CA TYR A 125 0.03 15.94 -12.18
C TYR A 125 -0.41 17.07 -13.12
N GLU A 126 0.52 17.93 -13.56
CA GLU A 126 0.20 19.03 -14.45
C GLU A 126 -0.40 18.53 -15.79
N ASP A 127 0.24 17.55 -16.40
CA ASP A 127 -0.06 17.03 -17.74
C ASP A 127 -0.46 15.55 -17.76
N LYS A 128 -0.51 14.88 -16.59
CA LYS A 128 -0.70 13.42 -16.48
C LYS A 128 -1.59 13.04 -15.32
N THR A 129 -2.32 11.98 -15.51
CA THR A 129 -3.10 11.30 -14.47
C THR A 129 -2.57 9.89 -14.30
N TYR A 130 -2.27 9.51 -13.06
CA TYR A 130 -1.84 8.16 -12.70
C TYR A 130 -2.92 7.47 -11.89
N VAL A 131 -3.29 6.26 -12.32
CA VAL A 131 -4.16 5.36 -11.55
C VAL A 131 -3.27 4.40 -10.78
N ILE A 132 -3.38 4.39 -9.47
CA ILE A 132 -2.41 3.73 -8.59
C ILE A 132 -3.09 2.72 -7.67
N ASP A 133 -2.49 1.54 -7.59
CA ASP A 133 -2.83 0.50 -6.64
C ASP A 133 -1.58 0.11 -5.85
N THR A 134 -1.69 0.13 -4.51
CA THR A 134 -0.58 -0.21 -3.63
C THR A 134 -0.66 -1.69 -3.24
N LYS A 135 0.23 -2.52 -3.79
CA LYS A 135 0.12 -3.98 -3.59
C LYS A 135 1.43 -4.66 -3.24
N GLY A 136 1.31 -5.62 -2.31
CA GLY A 136 2.40 -6.55 -1.99
C GLY A 136 2.53 -7.70 -2.99
N ALA A 137 1.38 -8.19 -3.51
CA ALA A 137 1.30 -9.31 -4.46
C ALA A 137 0.03 -9.19 -5.32
N GLU A 138 0.10 -9.68 -6.55
CA GLU A 138 -1.02 -9.71 -7.49
C GLU A 138 -1.73 -11.06 -7.42
N THR A 139 -3.04 -11.06 -7.14
CA THR A 139 -3.90 -12.24 -7.25
C THR A 139 -4.30 -12.50 -8.71
N THR A 140 -4.82 -13.69 -9.00
CA THR A 140 -5.33 -14.04 -10.34
C THR A 140 -6.51 -13.12 -10.74
N GLU A 141 -7.42 -12.85 -9.81
CA GLU A 141 -8.53 -11.93 -10.02
C GLU A 141 -8.04 -10.51 -10.36
N PHE A 142 -7.06 -10.03 -9.60
CA PHE A 142 -6.47 -8.72 -9.85
C PHE A 142 -5.85 -8.64 -11.26
N LYS A 143 -5.09 -9.65 -11.68
CA LYS A 143 -4.49 -9.70 -13.02
C LYS A 143 -5.52 -9.65 -14.14
N LEU A 144 -6.68 -10.31 -13.94
CA LEU A 144 -7.80 -10.25 -14.89
C LEU A 144 -8.40 -8.84 -14.93
N LYS A 145 -8.69 -8.24 -13.76
CA LYS A 145 -9.22 -6.88 -13.67
C LYS A 145 -8.26 -5.85 -14.27
N LYS A 146 -6.94 -5.98 -14.03
CA LYS A 146 -5.92 -5.13 -14.64
C LYS A 146 -5.97 -5.20 -16.17
N LYS A 147 -6.06 -6.41 -16.75
CA LYS A 147 -6.21 -6.59 -18.20
C LYS A 147 -7.44 -5.91 -18.77
N LEU A 148 -8.57 -6.03 -18.07
CA LEU A 148 -9.82 -5.37 -18.47
C LEU A 148 -9.73 -3.85 -18.36
N PHE A 149 -9.05 -3.35 -17.34
CA PHE A 149 -8.79 -1.92 -17.14
C PHE A 149 -7.96 -1.34 -18.29
N GLU A 150 -6.79 -1.93 -18.60
CA GLU A 150 -5.91 -1.50 -19.69
C GLU A 150 -6.62 -1.54 -21.06
N TYR A 151 -7.52 -2.52 -21.28
CA TYR A 151 -8.33 -2.60 -22.49
C TYR A 151 -9.39 -1.49 -22.57
N LYS A 152 -10.08 -1.21 -21.46
CA LYS A 152 -11.22 -0.28 -21.44
C LYS A 152 -10.78 1.18 -21.36
N PHE A 153 -9.64 1.45 -20.77
CA PHE A 153 -9.10 2.80 -20.55
C PHE A 153 -7.69 2.96 -21.16
N PRO A 154 -7.60 2.96 -22.52
CA PRO A 154 -6.31 2.94 -23.21
C PRO A 154 -5.43 4.17 -22.93
N ASP A 155 -6.06 5.29 -22.53
CA ASP A 155 -5.36 6.54 -22.19
C ASP A 155 -4.90 6.62 -20.72
N LEU A 156 -5.27 5.61 -19.90
CA LEU A 156 -4.88 5.48 -18.51
C LEU A 156 -4.05 4.23 -18.32
N HIS A 157 -3.02 4.32 -17.46
CA HIS A 157 -2.23 3.16 -17.08
C HIS A 157 -2.39 2.86 -15.60
N LEU A 158 -2.59 1.57 -15.26
CA LEU A 158 -2.71 1.12 -13.88
C LEU A 158 -1.34 0.79 -13.30
N HIS A 159 -0.82 1.69 -12.48
CA HIS A 159 0.46 1.59 -11.81
C HIS A 159 0.34 0.76 -10.53
N ILE A 160 1.07 -0.35 -10.46
CA ILE A 160 1.13 -1.20 -9.28
C ILE A 160 2.40 -0.88 -8.53
N ILE A 161 2.27 -0.20 -7.41
CA ILE A 161 3.42 0.32 -6.69
C ILE A 161 3.60 -0.32 -5.31
N ARG A 162 4.85 -0.28 -4.85
CA ARG A 162 5.24 -0.70 -3.51
C ARG A 162 6.41 0.13 -3.02
N TYR A 163 6.44 0.41 -1.72
CA TYR A 163 7.62 1.02 -1.12
C TYR A 163 8.81 0.06 -1.12
N CYS A 164 9.95 0.52 -1.63
CA CYS A 164 11.21 -0.20 -1.66
C CYS A 164 12.17 0.40 -0.62
N PRO A 165 12.35 -0.21 0.58
CA PRO A 165 13.20 0.37 1.63
C PRO A 165 14.66 0.56 1.22
N GLN A 166 15.15 -0.26 0.28
CA GLN A 166 16.54 -0.20 -0.19
C GLN A 166 16.82 0.98 -1.13
N GLN A 167 15.76 1.54 -1.71
CA GLN A 167 15.83 2.70 -2.59
C GLN A 167 15.16 3.93 -1.95
N GLU A 168 14.58 3.74 -0.75
CA GLU A 168 13.79 4.76 -0.03
C GLU A 168 12.71 5.43 -0.92
N ALA A 169 12.14 4.66 -1.86
CA ALA A 169 11.24 5.15 -2.89
C ALA A 169 10.05 4.21 -3.13
N TRP A 170 8.96 4.81 -3.62
CA TRP A 170 7.84 4.07 -4.19
C TRP A 170 8.18 3.69 -5.63
N LEU A 171 8.16 2.40 -5.93
CA LEU A 171 8.55 1.86 -7.25
C LEU A 171 7.45 0.95 -7.79
N GLU A 172 7.43 0.81 -9.11
CA GLU A 172 6.63 -0.21 -9.78
C GLU A 172 6.99 -1.61 -9.27
N LEU A 173 5.98 -2.44 -9.05
CA LEU A 173 6.17 -3.80 -8.54
C LEU A 173 7.08 -4.63 -9.45
N ASP A 174 6.99 -4.42 -10.76
CA ASP A 174 7.84 -5.12 -11.74
C ASP A 174 9.30 -4.66 -11.69
N ASP A 175 9.58 -3.41 -11.39
CA ASP A 175 10.94 -2.93 -11.23
C ASP A 175 11.57 -3.47 -9.93
N ILE A 176 10.80 -3.56 -8.85
CA ILE A 176 11.25 -4.25 -7.63
C ILE A 176 11.60 -5.72 -7.92
N ARG A 177 10.78 -6.41 -8.71
CA ARG A 177 11.04 -7.80 -9.14
C ARG A 177 12.33 -7.93 -9.96
N LYS A 178 12.56 -6.98 -10.89
CA LYS A 178 13.81 -6.94 -11.69
C LYS A 178 15.04 -6.72 -10.79
N LEU A 179 14.97 -5.79 -9.84
CA LEU A 179 16.04 -5.53 -8.87
C LEU A 179 16.36 -6.78 -8.03
N SER A 180 15.35 -7.48 -7.54
CA SER A 180 15.51 -8.71 -6.75
C SER A 180 16.21 -9.82 -7.57
N ARG A 181 15.79 -10.03 -8.84
CA ARG A 181 16.40 -11.03 -9.74
C ARG A 181 17.88 -10.73 -10.05
N LYS A 182 18.24 -9.44 -10.23
CA LYS A 182 19.64 -9.04 -10.45
C LYS A 182 20.50 -9.38 -9.24
N ARG A 183 20.03 -9.14 -8.03
CA ARG A 183 20.76 -9.46 -6.78
C ARG A 183 21.02 -10.97 -6.63
N THR A 184 20.00 -11.80 -6.88
CA THR A 184 20.15 -13.26 -6.81
C THR A 184 21.21 -13.74 -7.78
N LYS A 185 21.21 -13.25 -9.04
CA LYS A 185 22.21 -13.63 -10.05
C LYS A 185 23.66 -13.22 -9.67
N ILE A 186 23.84 -12.12 -8.95
CA ILE A 186 25.16 -11.70 -8.46
C ILE A 186 25.62 -12.57 -7.30
N ALA A 187 24.71 -12.92 -6.38
CA ALA A 187 25.02 -13.76 -5.23
C ALA A 187 25.39 -15.22 -5.61
N THR A 188 24.81 -15.76 -6.70
CA THR A 188 25.08 -17.11 -7.19
C THR A 188 26.35 -17.21 -8.07
N ARG A 189 26.99 -16.08 -8.40
CA ARG A 189 28.26 -16.04 -9.18
C ARG A 189 29.51 -15.85 -8.32
N LYS A 190 29.34 -15.76 -7.01
CA LYS A 190 30.41 -15.77 -5.99
C LYS A 190 30.48 -17.13 -5.32
#